data_32b8a31507c2d83179bc16e1f6945e50
#
_entry.id   32b8a31507c2d83179bc16e1f6945e50
#
_cell.length_a   1.000
_cell.length_b   1.000
_cell.length_c   1.000
_cell.angle_alpha   90.00
_cell.angle_beta   90.00
_cell.angle_gamma   90.00
#
_symmetry.space_group_name_H-M   'P 1'
#
loop_
_entity.id
_entity.type
_entity.pdbx_description
1 polymer ?
#
loop_
_entity_poly.entity_id
_entity_poly.type
_entity_poly.pdbx_seq_one_letter_code
_entity_poly.pdbx_strand_id
1 'polypeptide(L)'
;MLAFLTRRLLQVVPTLVLVSMLIFGLQQLLPGDPALIMAGEERDPQVLEEIRQQYRLNEPIPVQYFYWIKGVLSGNLGESMRLKASVSSLVAEKLPVTLQLAAMAIVVALGVGIPAGIVSAVKKDTAWDYGANIFALWGISTPNFWLGILMIFLFSVTLGWLPASGYVRLGEDWRASLATTVMPAFVLGNAIAAILMRHTRSAMLQAMGADYVRTARAKGLYERRVVLKHALRNALTPVITLGALEFGTLLSGAVLTEQIFTIPGFGKLIVDAVFNRDYAVVQGVVLVTATTYIVLNLLADVAYVLVNPRLRA
;
A
#
# COMPACT_ATOMS: atom_id res chain seq x y z
N MET A 1 -2.11 6.91 -26.54
CA MET A 1 -1.23 6.67 -25.38
C MET A 1 -0.62 7.95 -24.83
N LEU A 2 0.03 8.79 -25.66
CA LEU A 2 0.62 10.05 -25.19
C LEU A 2 -0.43 10.99 -24.58
N ALA A 3 -1.57 11.22 -25.25
CA ALA A 3 -2.67 12.04 -24.77
C ALA A 3 -3.29 11.52 -23.44
N PHE A 4 -3.34 10.21 -23.24
CA PHE A 4 -3.78 9.61 -22.00
C PHE A 4 -2.80 9.93 -20.85
N LEU A 5 -1.49 9.72 -21.08
CA LEU A 5 -0.45 10.02 -20.09
C LEU A 5 -0.37 11.50 -19.75
N THR A 6 -0.45 12.40 -20.76
CA THR A 6 -0.46 13.84 -20.51
C THR A 6 -1.67 14.28 -19.70
N ARG A 7 -2.87 13.75 -19.98
CA ARG A 7 -4.07 14.05 -19.20
C ARG A 7 -3.93 13.58 -17.74
N ARG A 8 -3.37 12.39 -17.53
CA ARG A 8 -3.11 11.85 -16.17
C ARG A 8 -2.08 12.69 -15.43
N LEU A 9 -0.97 13.06 -16.06
CA LEU A 9 0.05 13.92 -15.47
C LEU A 9 -0.51 15.33 -15.13
N LEU A 10 -1.36 15.88 -15.99
CA LEU A 10 -2.02 17.15 -15.71
C LEU A 10 -2.98 17.07 -14.51
N GLN A 11 -3.56 15.91 -14.21
CA GLN A 11 -4.40 15.70 -13.02
C GLN A 11 -3.58 15.50 -11.74
N VAL A 12 -2.36 14.97 -11.85
CA VAL A 12 -1.47 14.73 -10.70
C VAL A 12 -1.05 16.05 -10.04
N VAL A 13 -0.68 17.06 -10.83
CA VAL A 13 -0.19 18.32 -10.30
C VAL A 13 -1.21 19.03 -9.40
N PRO A 14 -2.46 19.31 -9.84
CA PRO A 14 -3.46 19.93 -8.96
C PRO A 14 -3.81 19.08 -7.75
N THR A 15 -3.79 17.74 -7.89
CA THR A 15 -4.02 16.84 -6.76
C THR A 15 -2.93 16.97 -5.70
N LEU A 16 -1.65 16.96 -6.08
CA LEU A 16 -0.54 17.15 -5.17
C LEU A 16 -0.55 18.54 -4.51
N VAL A 17 -0.88 19.59 -5.26
CA VAL A 17 -1.02 20.93 -4.71
C VAL A 17 -2.14 20.98 -3.68
N LEU A 18 -3.30 20.43 -3.99
CA LEU A 18 -4.44 20.38 -3.06
C LEU A 18 -4.10 19.58 -1.80
N VAL A 19 -3.50 18.40 -1.96
CA VAL A 19 -3.06 17.57 -0.83
C VAL A 19 -2.04 18.30 0.03
N SER A 20 -1.04 18.97 -0.57
CA SER A 20 -0.04 19.72 0.18
C SER A 20 -0.66 20.91 0.96
N MET A 21 -1.62 21.62 0.36
CA MET A 21 -2.36 22.67 1.05
C MET A 21 -3.19 22.13 2.22
N LEU A 22 -3.87 21.00 2.03
CA LEU A 22 -4.66 20.35 3.08
C LEU A 22 -3.78 19.92 4.24
N ILE A 23 -2.67 19.24 3.98
CA ILE A 23 -1.74 18.76 5.03
C ILE A 23 -1.20 19.94 5.83
N PHE A 24 -0.73 20.99 5.13
CA PHE A 24 -0.21 22.17 5.77
C PHE A 24 -1.29 22.92 6.56
N GLY A 25 -2.49 23.06 5.99
CA GLY A 25 -3.62 23.75 6.66
C GLY A 25 -4.15 22.98 7.86
N LEU A 26 -4.27 21.65 7.79
CA LEU A 26 -4.70 20.81 8.92
C LEU A 26 -3.75 20.92 10.10
N GLN A 27 -2.44 21.04 9.86
CA GLN A 27 -1.46 21.25 10.92
C GLN A 27 -1.68 22.56 11.66
N GLN A 28 -2.07 23.63 10.97
CA GLN A 28 -2.35 24.92 11.60
C GLN A 28 -3.59 24.90 12.52
N LEU A 29 -4.46 23.89 12.37
CA LEU A 29 -5.65 23.70 13.20
C LEU A 29 -5.35 22.89 14.48
N LEU A 30 -4.16 22.30 14.59
CA LEU A 30 -3.80 21.54 15.78
C LEU A 30 -3.60 22.48 16.98
N PRO A 31 -4.15 22.16 18.17
CA PRO A 31 -4.00 22.99 19.34
C PRO A 31 -2.57 22.95 19.88
N GLY A 32 -2.01 24.12 20.17
CA GLY A 32 -0.67 24.31 20.73
C GLY A 32 0.18 25.27 19.90
N ASP A 33 1.19 25.86 20.54
CA ASP A 33 2.20 26.69 19.85
C ASP A 33 3.25 25.74 19.24
N PRO A 34 3.43 25.73 17.89
CA PRO A 34 4.43 24.91 17.25
C PRO A 34 5.84 25.10 17.81
N ALA A 35 6.21 26.32 18.19
CA ALA A 35 7.53 26.62 18.76
C ALA A 35 7.72 25.92 20.13
N LEU A 36 6.70 25.91 20.99
CA LEU A 36 6.73 25.21 22.26
C LEU A 36 6.86 23.68 22.09
N ILE A 37 6.18 23.14 21.09
CA ILE A 37 6.24 21.69 20.80
C ILE A 37 7.61 21.32 20.23
N MET A 38 8.19 22.17 19.38
CA MET A 38 9.53 21.99 18.82
C MET A 38 10.63 22.11 19.86
N ALA A 39 10.50 23.05 20.81
CA ALA A 39 11.45 23.26 21.90
C ALA A 39 11.45 22.10 22.93
N GLY A 40 10.37 21.29 23.00
CA GLY A 40 10.27 20.18 23.94
C GLY A 40 10.24 20.63 25.40
N GLU A 41 11.23 20.26 26.18
CA GLU A 41 11.37 20.67 27.60
C GLU A 41 12.02 22.04 27.76
N GLU A 42 12.71 22.51 26.75
CA GLU A 42 13.37 23.82 26.75
C GLU A 42 12.31 24.92 26.61
N ARG A 43 12.18 25.80 27.61
CA ARG A 43 11.18 26.88 27.64
C ARG A 43 11.78 28.25 27.72
N ASP A 44 13.06 28.38 27.38
CA ASP A 44 13.72 29.69 27.32
C ASP A 44 13.04 30.55 26.24
N PRO A 45 12.56 31.76 26.57
CA PRO A 45 11.94 32.66 25.61
C PRO A 45 12.85 32.99 24.43
N GLN A 46 14.17 33.01 24.59
CA GLN A 46 15.13 33.28 23.52
C GLN A 46 15.15 32.10 22.55
N VAL A 47 15.23 30.86 23.02
CA VAL A 47 15.19 29.65 22.19
C VAL A 47 13.87 29.54 21.44
N LEU A 48 12.76 29.86 22.08
CA LEU A 48 11.45 29.86 21.42
C LEU A 48 11.37 30.89 20.29
N GLU A 49 11.93 32.07 20.49
CA GLU A 49 11.95 33.11 19.43
C GLU A 49 12.91 32.75 18.28
N GLU A 50 14.04 32.11 18.57
CA GLU A 50 14.93 31.55 17.54
C GLU A 50 14.21 30.49 16.70
N ILE A 51 13.47 29.56 17.33
CA ILE A 51 12.65 28.56 16.63
C ILE A 51 11.59 29.25 15.76
N ARG A 52 10.86 30.27 16.29
CA ARG A 52 9.86 30.98 15.50
C ARG A 52 10.47 31.67 14.27
N GLN A 53 11.65 32.30 14.41
CA GLN A 53 12.34 32.92 13.30
C GLN A 53 12.88 31.88 12.30
N GLN A 54 13.50 30.80 12.78
CA GLN A 54 14.04 29.73 11.93
C GLN A 54 12.96 29.07 11.07
N TYR A 55 11.80 28.78 11.67
CA TYR A 55 10.66 28.12 11.00
C TYR A 55 9.63 29.12 10.44
N ARG A 56 9.91 30.43 10.54
CA ARG A 56 9.05 31.52 10.05
C ARG A 56 7.63 31.49 10.61
N LEU A 57 7.46 31.03 11.85
CA LEU A 57 6.14 30.87 12.48
C LEU A 57 5.44 32.22 12.74
N ASN A 58 6.18 33.35 12.74
CA ASN A 58 5.65 34.67 12.87
C ASN A 58 5.14 35.27 11.53
N GLU A 59 5.40 34.59 10.40
CA GLU A 59 4.95 35.06 9.08
C GLU A 59 3.48 34.64 8.82
N PRO A 60 2.78 35.34 7.90
CA PRO A 60 1.44 34.91 7.46
C PRO A 60 1.43 33.49 6.90
N ILE A 61 0.36 32.72 7.15
CA ILE A 61 0.21 31.32 6.73
C ILE A 61 0.55 31.07 5.24
N PRO A 62 0.13 31.93 4.27
CA PRO A 62 0.50 31.70 2.87
C PRO A 62 2.01 31.83 2.62
N VAL A 63 2.70 32.67 3.37
CA VAL A 63 4.16 32.80 3.29
C VAL A 63 4.87 31.61 3.84
N GLN A 64 4.42 31.09 4.99
CA GLN A 64 4.92 29.85 5.58
C GLN A 64 4.74 28.67 4.62
N TYR A 65 3.55 28.52 4.01
CA TYR A 65 3.28 27.50 3.00
C TYR A 65 4.22 27.61 1.80
N PHE A 66 4.44 28.82 1.27
CA PHE A 66 5.33 29.01 0.14
C PHE A 66 6.76 28.56 0.43
N TYR A 67 7.32 28.90 1.59
CA TYR A 67 8.66 28.47 1.97
C TYR A 67 8.74 26.98 2.24
N TRP A 68 7.72 26.40 2.86
CA TRP A 68 7.63 24.97 3.08
C TRP A 68 7.58 24.20 1.76
N ILE A 69 6.70 24.54 0.84
CA ILE A 69 6.59 23.85 -0.46
C ILE A 69 7.84 24.03 -1.32
N LYS A 70 8.50 25.17 -1.24
CA LYS A 70 9.80 25.40 -1.87
C LYS A 70 10.87 24.45 -1.31
N GLY A 71 10.91 24.24 -0.01
CA GLY A 71 11.74 23.23 0.64
C GLY A 71 11.45 21.83 0.13
N VAL A 72 10.19 21.45 0.12
CA VAL A 72 9.74 20.14 -0.40
C VAL A 72 10.19 19.90 -1.84
N LEU A 73 10.03 20.88 -2.71
CA LEU A 73 10.46 20.79 -4.12
C LEU A 73 11.99 20.69 -4.28
N SER A 74 12.76 21.15 -3.31
CA SER A 74 14.22 20.96 -3.26
C SER A 74 14.66 19.67 -2.55
N GLY A 75 13.72 18.82 -2.15
CA GLY A 75 14.00 17.54 -1.45
C GLY A 75 14.15 17.68 0.07
N ASN A 76 13.97 18.87 0.62
CA ASN A 76 13.99 19.08 2.07
C ASN A 76 12.56 18.99 2.63
N LEU A 77 12.26 17.88 3.29
CA LEU A 77 10.98 17.62 3.96
C LEU A 77 10.94 18.12 5.40
N GLY A 78 11.98 18.83 5.86
CA GLY A 78 12.14 19.27 7.24
C GLY A 78 12.94 18.28 8.10
N GLU A 79 13.03 18.59 9.38
CA GLU A 79 13.76 17.79 10.37
C GLU A 79 12.83 17.35 11.50
N SER A 80 12.99 16.09 11.93
CA SER A 80 12.37 15.58 13.13
C SER A 80 13.10 16.13 14.36
N MET A 81 12.41 16.95 15.12
CA MET A 81 12.99 17.50 16.36
C MET A 81 13.22 16.41 17.41
N ARG A 82 12.38 15.36 17.40
CA ARG A 82 12.50 14.24 18.33
C ARG A 82 13.62 13.27 17.97
N LEU A 83 13.67 12.86 16.69
CA LEU A 83 14.65 11.88 16.20
C LEU A 83 15.98 12.52 15.81
N LYS A 84 16.06 13.86 15.79
CA LYS A 84 17.23 14.65 15.37
C LYS A 84 17.79 14.18 14.01
N ALA A 85 16.88 13.91 13.08
CA ALA A 85 17.18 13.39 11.75
C ALA A 85 16.33 14.09 10.70
N SER A 86 16.83 14.20 9.47
CA SER A 86 16.04 14.74 8.38
C SER A 86 14.86 13.82 8.04
N VAL A 87 13.69 14.39 7.78
CA VAL A 87 12.50 13.62 7.39
C VAL A 87 12.77 12.85 6.09
N SER A 88 13.55 13.43 5.18
CA SER A 88 13.94 12.76 3.93
C SER A 88 14.73 11.47 4.18
N SER A 89 15.64 11.45 5.17
CA SER A 89 16.40 10.25 5.52
C SER A 89 15.51 9.20 6.18
N LEU A 90 14.60 9.61 7.06
CA LEU A 90 13.63 8.71 7.70
C LEU A 90 12.71 8.04 6.66
N VAL A 91 12.23 8.82 5.70
CA VAL A 91 11.43 8.31 4.57
C VAL A 91 12.23 7.30 3.75
N ALA A 92 13.47 7.65 3.37
CA ALA A 92 14.33 6.77 2.57
C ALA A 92 14.66 5.44 3.28
N GLU A 93 14.71 5.45 4.62
CA GLU A 93 14.95 4.24 5.41
C GLU A 93 13.69 3.37 5.57
N LYS A 94 12.51 3.99 5.81
CA LYS A 94 11.28 3.30 6.21
C LYS A 94 10.37 2.91 5.04
N LEU A 95 10.33 3.72 3.97
CA LEU A 95 9.49 3.44 2.81
C LEU A 95 9.82 2.10 2.12
N PRO A 96 11.09 1.71 1.91
CA PRO A 96 11.41 0.42 1.32
C PRO A 96 10.89 -0.77 2.11
N VAL A 97 10.81 -0.67 3.45
CA VAL A 97 10.28 -1.72 4.33
C VAL A 97 8.79 -1.97 4.04
N THR A 98 8.00 -0.90 3.99
CA THR A 98 6.56 -0.98 3.65
C THR A 98 6.34 -1.46 2.22
N LEU A 99 7.17 -1.00 1.26
CA LEU A 99 7.09 -1.46 -0.13
C LEU A 99 7.42 -2.96 -0.26
N GLN A 100 8.39 -3.46 0.49
CA GLN A 100 8.69 -4.91 0.54
C GLN A 100 7.49 -5.70 1.06
N LEU A 101 6.88 -5.25 2.17
CA LEU A 101 5.67 -5.89 2.72
C LEU A 101 4.51 -5.87 1.72
N ALA A 102 4.27 -4.73 1.07
CA ALA A 102 3.22 -4.59 0.07
C ALA A 102 3.47 -5.51 -1.13
N ALA A 103 4.71 -5.60 -1.62
CA ALA A 103 5.08 -6.50 -2.71
C ALA A 103 4.85 -7.97 -2.33
N MET A 104 5.27 -8.38 -1.12
CA MET A 104 5.03 -9.74 -0.64
C MET A 104 3.54 -10.03 -0.43
N ALA A 105 2.76 -9.08 0.07
CA ALA A 105 1.32 -9.21 0.24
C ALA A 105 0.60 -9.41 -1.11
N ILE A 106 1.00 -8.68 -2.15
CA ILE A 106 0.48 -8.88 -3.51
C ILE A 106 0.86 -10.25 -4.07
N VAL A 107 2.08 -10.72 -3.83
CA VAL A 107 2.49 -12.08 -4.25
C VAL A 107 1.60 -13.13 -3.59
N VAL A 108 1.34 -13.00 -2.27
CA VAL A 108 0.41 -13.88 -1.55
C VAL A 108 -1.01 -13.76 -2.13
N ALA A 109 -1.50 -12.54 -2.35
CA ALA A 109 -2.84 -12.30 -2.85
C ALA A 109 -3.07 -12.90 -4.25
N LEU A 110 -2.12 -12.70 -5.16
CA LEU A 110 -2.17 -13.28 -6.51
C LEU A 110 -2.00 -14.81 -6.48
N GLY A 111 -1.03 -15.30 -5.66
CA GLY A 111 -0.71 -16.73 -5.54
C GLY A 111 -1.83 -17.56 -4.91
N VAL A 112 -2.67 -16.97 -4.06
CA VAL A 112 -3.83 -17.64 -3.45
C VAL A 112 -5.12 -17.31 -4.20
N GLY A 113 -5.38 -16.02 -4.47
CA GLY A 113 -6.66 -15.57 -5.02
C GLY A 113 -6.92 -16.06 -6.44
N ILE A 114 -5.91 -15.97 -7.33
CA ILE A 114 -6.10 -16.40 -8.72
C ILE A 114 -6.32 -17.92 -8.82
N PRO A 115 -5.49 -18.80 -8.24
CA PRO A 115 -5.75 -20.25 -8.30
C PRO A 115 -7.08 -20.65 -7.66
N ALA A 116 -7.42 -20.07 -6.51
CA ALA A 116 -8.70 -20.34 -5.85
C ALA A 116 -9.90 -19.92 -6.73
N GLY A 117 -9.81 -18.74 -7.39
CA GLY A 117 -10.84 -18.29 -8.31
C GLY A 117 -11.00 -19.16 -9.56
N ILE A 118 -9.87 -19.65 -10.12
CA ILE A 118 -9.88 -20.58 -11.26
C ILE A 118 -10.55 -21.90 -10.84
N VAL A 119 -10.14 -22.48 -9.70
CA VAL A 119 -10.71 -23.74 -9.20
C VAL A 119 -12.22 -23.59 -8.94
N SER A 120 -12.63 -22.51 -8.30
CA SER A 120 -14.02 -22.18 -8.03
C SER A 120 -14.85 -22.07 -9.32
N ALA A 121 -14.33 -21.42 -10.36
CA ALA A 121 -15.01 -21.28 -11.64
C ALA A 121 -15.12 -22.60 -12.43
N VAL A 122 -14.02 -23.36 -12.50
CA VAL A 122 -13.95 -24.63 -13.23
C VAL A 122 -14.80 -25.72 -12.56
N LYS A 123 -14.85 -25.69 -11.23
CA LYS A 123 -15.64 -26.61 -10.40
C LYS A 123 -16.92 -25.98 -9.86
N LYS A 124 -17.55 -25.13 -10.66
CA LYS A 124 -18.79 -24.43 -10.32
C LYS A 124 -19.83 -25.38 -9.75
N ASP A 125 -20.55 -24.94 -8.71
CA ASP A 125 -21.64 -25.65 -8.02
C ASP A 125 -21.17 -26.97 -7.33
N THR A 126 -19.89 -27.11 -7.05
CA THR A 126 -19.31 -28.24 -6.28
C THR A 126 -18.79 -27.79 -4.92
N ALA A 127 -18.43 -28.74 -4.05
CA ALA A 127 -17.80 -28.46 -2.75
C ALA A 127 -16.54 -27.57 -2.85
N TRP A 128 -15.78 -27.66 -3.94
CA TRP A 128 -14.62 -26.79 -4.20
C TRP A 128 -15.02 -25.34 -4.43
N ASP A 129 -16.12 -25.10 -5.14
CA ASP A 129 -16.67 -23.77 -5.35
C ASP A 129 -17.17 -23.18 -4.03
N TYR A 130 -17.97 -23.94 -3.28
CA TYR A 130 -18.47 -23.48 -1.99
C TYR A 130 -17.35 -23.22 -1.00
N GLY A 131 -16.35 -24.10 -0.90
CA GLY A 131 -15.18 -23.93 -0.03
C GLY A 131 -14.38 -22.68 -0.37
N ALA A 132 -14.12 -22.42 -1.65
CA ALA A 132 -13.42 -21.22 -2.09
C ALA A 132 -14.22 -19.93 -1.77
N ASN A 133 -15.55 -19.97 -1.93
CA ASN A 133 -16.41 -18.82 -1.57
C ASN A 133 -16.44 -18.57 -0.05
N ILE A 134 -16.51 -19.64 0.77
CA ILE A 134 -16.43 -19.51 2.24
C ILE A 134 -15.08 -18.91 2.64
N PHE A 135 -13.97 -19.40 2.06
CA PHE A 135 -12.64 -18.83 2.28
C PHE A 135 -12.59 -17.34 1.91
N ALA A 136 -13.15 -16.95 0.77
CA ALA A 136 -13.20 -15.56 0.36
C ALA A 136 -14.05 -14.70 1.31
N LEU A 137 -15.20 -15.19 1.76
CA LEU A 137 -16.04 -14.49 2.75
C LEU A 137 -15.29 -14.31 4.07
N TRP A 138 -14.64 -15.37 4.55
CA TRP A 138 -13.82 -15.30 5.75
C TRP A 138 -12.68 -14.27 5.60
N GLY A 139 -11.95 -14.30 4.47
CA GLY A 139 -10.85 -13.38 4.21
C GLY A 139 -11.25 -11.90 4.18
N ILE A 140 -12.43 -11.57 3.64
CA ILE A 140 -12.94 -10.19 3.63
C ILE A 140 -13.48 -9.78 5.01
N SER A 141 -14.10 -10.72 5.74
CA SER A 141 -14.76 -10.41 7.02
C SER A 141 -13.79 -10.38 8.20
N THR A 142 -12.61 -10.97 8.06
CA THR A 142 -11.64 -11.08 9.15
C THR A 142 -10.82 -9.77 9.26
N PRO A 143 -10.85 -9.08 10.40
CA PRO A 143 -10.01 -7.89 10.61
C PRO A 143 -8.51 -8.25 10.57
N ASN A 144 -7.72 -7.51 9.81
CA ASN A 144 -6.28 -7.77 9.66
C ASN A 144 -5.54 -7.82 11.00
N PHE A 145 -5.86 -6.91 11.92
CA PHE A 145 -5.21 -6.89 13.23
C PHE A 145 -5.49 -8.16 14.05
N TRP A 146 -6.72 -8.65 14.00
CA TRP A 146 -7.11 -9.87 14.70
C TRP A 146 -6.43 -11.10 14.09
N LEU A 147 -6.41 -11.20 12.77
CA LEU A 147 -5.69 -12.25 12.06
C LEU A 147 -4.19 -12.24 12.40
N GLY A 148 -3.57 -11.05 12.47
CA GLY A 148 -2.17 -10.89 12.86
C GLY A 148 -1.88 -11.44 14.25
N ILE A 149 -2.71 -11.11 15.23
CA ILE A 149 -2.58 -11.61 16.61
C ILE A 149 -2.73 -13.14 16.66
N LEU A 150 -3.71 -13.69 15.95
CA LEU A 150 -3.90 -15.14 15.88
C LEU A 150 -2.71 -15.86 15.23
N MET A 151 -2.15 -15.29 14.17
CA MET A 151 -0.96 -15.85 13.51
C MET A 151 0.27 -15.82 14.43
N ILE A 152 0.50 -14.73 15.16
CA ILE A 152 1.57 -14.65 16.17
C ILE A 152 1.35 -15.73 17.24
N PHE A 153 0.13 -15.83 17.78
CA PHE A 153 -0.18 -16.83 18.80
C PHE A 153 0.08 -18.24 18.31
N LEU A 154 -0.39 -18.59 17.11
CA LEU A 154 -0.24 -19.92 16.56
C LEU A 154 1.20 -20.23 16.12
N PHE A 155 1.77 -19.41 15.24
CA PHE A 155 3.04 -19.74 14.58
C PHE A 155 4.28 -19.35 15.39
N SER A 156 4.16 -18.35 16.25
CA SER A 156 5.30 -17.91 17.07
C SER A 156 5.25 -18.47 18.47
N VAL A 157 4.14 -18.29 19.19
CA VAL A 157 4.04 -18.67 20.61
C VAL A 157 3.84 -20.18 20.76
N THR A 158 2.90 -20.77 20.00
CA THR A 158 2.53 -22.20 20.18
C THR A 158 3.47 -23.13 19.43
N LEU A 159 3.75 -22.85 18.16
CA LEU A 159 4.56 -23.71 17.30
C LEU A 159 6.05 -23.35 17.30
N GLY A 160 6.43 -22.12 17.63
CA GLY A 160 7.81 -21.67 17.61
C GLY A 160 8.48 -21.64 16.22
N TRP A 161 7.67 -21.58 15.14
CA TRP A 161 8.18 -21.67 13.77
C TRP A 161 8.67 -20.33 13.22
N LEU A 162 8.00 -19.24 13.57
CA LEU A 162 8.25 -17.92 13.04
C LEU A 162 8.41 -16.89 14.17
N PRO A 163 9.23 -15.85 13.99
CA PRO A 163 9.37 -14.80 15.00
C PRO A 163 8.08 -13.97 15.13
N ALA A 164 7.71 -13.61 16.36
CA ALA A 164 6.51 -12.80 16.65
C ALA A 164 6.61 -11.37 16.12
N SER A 165 7.81 -10.82 16.07
CA SER A 165 8.07 -9.41 15.75
C SER A 165 9.47 -9.20 15.20
N GLY A 166 9.72 -7.99 14.69
CA GLY A 166 11.01 -7.59 14.16
C GLY A 166 11.04 -7.60 12.63
N TYR A 167 12.16 -7.12 12.09
CA TYR A 167 12.38 -7.02 10.66
C TYR A 167 13.86 -7.18 10.34
N VAL A 168 14.16 -7.97 9.33
CA VAL A 168 15.49 -8.13 8.76
C VAL A 168 15.44 -7.71 7.29
N ARG A 169 16.39 -6.89 6.84
CA ARG A 169 16.44 -6.45 5.44
C ARG A 169 16.73 -7.63 4.52
N LEU A 170 16.07 -7.64 3.36
CA LEU A 170 16.22 -8.72 2.37
C LEU A 170 17.67 -8.89 1.90
N GLY A 171 18.43 -7.80 1.82
CA GLY A 171 19.85 -7.79 1.42
C GLY A 171 20.83 -8.24 2.51
N GLU A 172 20.42 -8.32 3.77
CA GLU A 172 21.27 -8.79 4.89
C GLU A 172 21.18 -10.31 5.05
N ASP A 173 19.97 -10.81 5.23
CA ASP A 173 19.67 -12.25 5.29
C ASP A 173 18.26 -12.50 4.73
N TRP A 174 18.19 -13.08 3.53
CA TRP A 174 16.92 -13.35 2.87
C TRP A 174 16.04 -14.34 3.61
N ARG A 175 16.63 -15.33 4.34
CA ARG A 175 15.87 -16.32 5.12
C ARG A 175 15.23 -15.69 6.35
N ALA A 176 16.01 -14.93 7.10
CA ALA A 176 15.53 -14.19 8.25
C ALA A 176 14.51 -13.11 7.83
N SER A 177 14.74 -12.44 6.70
CA SER A 177 13.80 -11.49 6.12
C SER A 177 12.45 -12.14 5.79
N LEU A 178 12.46 -13.30 5.12
CA LEU A 178 11.23 -14.04 4.84
C LEU A 178 10.55 -14.52 6.13
N ALA A 179 11.31 -15.04 7.09
CA ALA A 179 10.74 -15.50 8.36
C ALA A 179 10.02 -14.38 9.12
N THR A 180 10.57 -13.15 9.13
CA THR A 180 9.95 -11.99 9.80
C THR A 180 8.81 -11.36 9.02
N THR A 181 8.73 -11.56 7.69
CA THR A 181 7.76 -10.85 6.83
C THR A 181 6.64 -11.72 6.28
N VAL A 182 6.73 -13.07 6.34
CA VAL A 182 5.71 -13.96 5.78
C VAL A 182 4.35 -13.83 6.47
N MET A 183 4.31 -13.77 7.80
CA MET A 183 3.04 -13.58 8.54
C MET A 183 2.41 -12.22 8.24
N PRO A 184 3.12 -11.08 8.38
CA PRO A 184 2.59 -9.77 7.99
C PRO A 184 2.12 -9.71 6.54
N ALA A 185 2.88 -10.28 5.60
CA ALA A 185 2.51 -10.32 4.19
C ALA A 185 1.23 -11.13 3.95
N PHE A 186 1.06 -12.25 4.65
CA PHE A 186 -0.17 -13.04 4.58
C PHE A 186 -1.37 -12.26 5.15
N VAL A 187 -1.21 -11.60 6.30
CA VAL A 187 -2.26 -10.77 6.91
C VAL A 187 -2.73 -9.69 5.96
N LEU A 188 -1.80 -8.96 5.35
CA LEU A 188 -2.11 -7.91 4.38
C LEU A 188 -2.71 -8.48 3.09
N GLY A 189 -2.16 -9.58 2.60
CA GLY A 189 -2.58 -10.20 1.34
C GLY A 189 -3.90 -10.97 1.42
N ASN A 190 -4.33 -11.40 2.60
CA ASN A 190 -5.51 -12.25 2.78
C ASN A 190 -6.82 -11.62 2.27
N ALA A 191 -7.13 -10.40 2.66
CA ALA A 191 -8.32 -9.69 2.20
C ALA A 191 -8.28 -9.45 0.68
N ILE A 192 -7.11 -9.07 0.15
CA ILE A 192 -6.91 -8.86 -1.30
C ILE A 192 -7.04 -10.18 -2.06
N ALA A 193 -6.49 -11.29 -1.52
CA ALA A 193 -6.65 -12.63 -2.10
C ALA A 193 -8.13 -13.00 -2.24
N ALA A 194 -8.92 -12.71 -1.23
CA ALA A 194 -10.36 -12.96 -1.23
C ALA A 194 -11.10 -12.13 -2.30
N ILE A 195 -10.76 -10.85 -2.45
CA ILE A 195 -11.29 -9.97 -3.49
C ILE A 195 -10.90 -10.50 -4.88
N LEU A 196 -9.60 -10.78 -5.08
CA LEU A 196 -9.08 -11.30 -6.35
C LEU A 196 -9.70 -12.66 -6.73
N MET A 197 -9.91 -13.54 -5.75
CA MET A 197 -10.58 -14.83 -5.96
C MET A 197 -11.98 -14.63 -6.55
N ARG A 198 -12.80 -13.76 -5.97
CA ARG A 198 -14.17 -13.50 -6.45
C ARG A 198 -14.18 -12.90 -7.85
N HIS A 199 -13.30 -11.94 -8.11
CA HIS A 199 -13.17 -11.33 -9.44
C HIS A 199 -12.64 -12.33 -10.47
N THR A 200 -11.64 -13.15 -10.12
CA THR A 200 -11.13 -14.21 -10.99
C THR A 200 -12.22 -15.22 -11.32
N ARG A 201 -13.00 -15.67 -10.33
CA ARG A 201 -14.14 -16.57 -10.54
C ARG A 201 -15.13 -15.99 -11.53
N SER A 202 -15.57 -14.76 -11.33
CA SER A 202 -16.54 -14.09 -12.20
C SER A 202 -16.03 -13.94 -13.64
N ALA A 203 -14.80 -13.46 -13.81
CA ALA A 203 -14.16 -13.28 -15.11
C ALA A 203 -13.96 -14.62 -15.83
N MET A 204 -13.57 -15.68 -15.09
CA MET A 204 -13.41 -17.03 -15.63
C MET A 204 -14.76 -17.62 -16.09
N LEU A 205 -15.83 -17.49 -15.31
CA LEU A 205 -17.16 -17.97 -15.70
C LEU A 205 -17.63 -17.29 -16.99
N GLN A 206 -17.43 -15.99 -17.10
CA GLN A 206 -17.75 -15.24 -18.32
C GLN A 206 -16.91 -15.71 -19.51
N ALA A 207 -15.61 -15.85 -19.34
CA ALA A 207 -14.68 -16.29 -20.39
C ALA A 207 -15.00 -17.72 -20.87
N MET A 208 -15.33 -18.64 -19.95
CA MET A 208 -15.65 -20.04 -20.25
C MET A 208 -16.98 -20.21 -21.01
N GLY A 209 -17.90 -19.25 -20.91
CA GLY A 209 -19.14 -19.20 -21.66
C GLY A 209 -19.03 -18.62 -23.08
N ALA A 210 -17.89 -18.02 -23.44
CA ALA A 210 -17.69 -17.31 -24.69
C ALA A 210 -17.53 -18.26 -25.90
N ASP A 211 -17.91 -17.81 -27.10
CA ASP A 211 -17.91 -18.63 -28.33
C ASP A 211 -16.53 -19.11 -28.76
N TYR A 212 -15.46 -18.32 -28.50
CA TYR A 212 -14.09 -18.74 -28.80
C TYR A 212 -13.67 -19.96 -27.95
N VAL A 213 -14.19 -20.10 -26.73
CA VAL A 213 -13.95 -21.26 -25.87
C VAL A 213 -14.73 -22.47 -26.37
N ARG A 214 -16.00 -22.28 -26.80
CA ARG A 214 -16.77 -23.35 -27.46
C ARG A 214 -16.05 -23.85 -28.71
N THR A 215 -15.52 -22.95 -29.54
CA THR A 215 -14.74 -23.29 -30.74
C THR A 215 -13.48 -24.08 -30.37
N ALA A 216 -12.78 -23.70 -29.31
CA ALA A 216 -11.60 -24.41 -28.83
C ALA A 216 -11.93 -25.84 -28.40
N ARG A 217 -13.05 -26.05 -27.71
CA ARG A 217 -13.56 -27.40 -27.34
C ARG A 217 -13.96 -28.21 -28.57
N ALA A 218 -14.68 -27.58 -29.53
CA ALA A 218 -15.08 -28.25 -30.78
C ALA A 218 -13.89 -28.71 -31.62
N LYS A 219 -12.73 -28.06 -31.51
CA LYS A 219 -11.46 -28.47 -32.10
C LYS A 219 -10.75 -29.62 -31.35
N GLY A 220 -11.37 -30.19 -30.33
CA GLY A 220 -10.82 -31.32 -29.57
C GLY A 220 -9.66 -30.97 -28.62
N LEU A 221 -9.51 -29.71 -28.21
CA LEU A 221 -8.47 -29.33 -27.28
C LEU A 221 -8.78 -29.84 -25.86
N TYR A 222 -7.74 -30.35 -25.18
CA TYR A 222 -7.87 -30.79 -23.78
C TYR A 222 -8.37 -29.65 -22.88
N GLU A 223 -9.28 -29.93 -21.95
CA GLU A 223 -9.92 -28.93 -21.08
C GLU A 223 -8.90 -28.08 -20.31
N ARG A 224 -7.81 -28.66 -19.82
CA ARG A 224 -6.73 -27.92 -19.18
C ARG A 224 -6.15 -26.83 -20.08
N ARG A 225 -5.99 -27.13 -21.38
CA ARG A 225 -5.47 -26.13 -22.37
C ARG A 225 -6.51 -25.07 -22.66
N VAL A 226 -7.78 -25.43 -22.75
CA VAL A 226 -8.91 -24.52 -22.92
C VAL A 226 -8.97 -23.54 -21.75
N VAL A 227 -8.94 -24.03 -20.51
CA VAL A 227 -8.99 -23.22 -19.29
C VAL A 227 -7.76 -22.30 -19.19
N LEU A 228 -6.53 -22.84 -19.22
CA LEU A 228 -5.33 -22.06 -18.90
C LEU A 228 -4.88 -21.14 -20.07
N LYS A 229 -5.07 -21.56 -21.33
CA LYS A 229 -4.59 -20.79 -22.48
C LYS A 229 -5.65 -19.90 -23.11
N HIS A 230 -6.91 -20.36 -23.15
CA HIS A 230 -7.97 -19.63 -23.84
C HIS A 230 -8.85 -18.82 -22.89
N ALA A 231 -9.35 -19.40 -21.81
CA ALA A 231 -10.22 -18.69 -20.86
C ALA A 231 -9.42 -17.76 -19.93
N LEU A 232 -8.40 -18.30 -19.23
CA LEU A 232 -7.63 -17.55 -18.23
C LEU A 232 -6.94 -16.30 -18.81
N ARG A 233 -6.35 -16.40 -20.01
CA ARG A 233 -5.66 -15.27 -20.64
C ARG A 233 -6.57 -14.03 -20.77
N ASN A 234 -7.84 -14.24 -21.09
CA ASN A 234 -8.80 -13.16 -21.23
C ASN A 234 -9.39 -12.73 -19.86
N ALA A 235 -9.58 -13.70 -18.96
CA ALA A 235 -10.08 -13.45 -17.62
C ALA A 235 -9.08 -12.70 -16.72
N LEU A 236 -7.77 -12.80 -16.97
CA LEU A 236 -6.75 -12.14 -16.16
C LEU A 236 -6.71 -10.61 -16.37
N THR A 237 -7.18 -10.07 -17.50
CA THR A 237 -7.11 -8.62 -17.76
C THR A 237 -7.74 -7.79 -16.64
N PRO A 238 -9.01 -7.99 -16.24
CA PRO A 238 -9.60 -7.23 -15.13
C PRO A 238 -8.97 -7.57 -13.76
N VAL A 239 -8.47 -8.79 -13.60
CA VAL A 239 -7.86 -9.24 -12.33
C VAL A 239 -6.52 -8.57 -12.08
N ILE A 240 -5.67 -8.45 -13.12
CA ILE A 240 -4.38 -7.75 -13.03
C ILE A 240 -4.60 -6.27 -12.73
N THR A 241 -5.59 -5.66 -13.38
CA THR A 241 -5.94 -4.25 -13.14
C THR A 241 -6.35 -4.03 -11.69
N LEU A 242 -7.22 -4.90 -11.15
CA LEU A 242 -7.63 -4.82 -9.77
C LEU A 242 -6.45 -5.03 -8.80
N GLY A 243 -5.60 -6.03 -9.06
CA GLY A 243 -4.40 -6.28 -8.26
C GLY A 243 -3.45 -5.08 -8.22
N ALA A 244 -3.30 -4.37 -9.35
CA ALA A 244 -2.48 -3.17 -9.41
C ALA A 244 -3.09 -2.00 -8.59
N LEU A 245 -4.40 -1.84 -8.58
CA LEU A 245 -5.10 -0.85 -7.75
C LEU A 245 -4.97 -1.19 -6.26
N GLU A 246 -5.13 -2.47 -5.90
CA GLU A 246 -4.99 -2.95 -4.51
C GLU A 246 -3.56 -2.76 -3.98
N PHE A 247 -2.54 -2.78 -4.84
CA PHE A 247 -1.16 -2.49 -4.41
C PHE A 247 -1.02 -1.07 -3.82
N GLY A 248 -1.71 -0.09 -4.39
CA GLY A 248 -1.72 1.28 -3.84
C GLY A 248 -2.36 1.35 -2.44
N THR A 249 -3.43 0.58 -2.20
CA THR A 249 -4.13 0.58 -0.90
C THR A 249 -3.30 -0.06 0.21
N LEU A 250 -2.38 -0.97 -0.12
CA LEU A 250 -1.51 -1.63 0.85
C LEU A 250 -0.60 -0.65 1.60
N LEU A 251 -0.19 0.45 0.98
CA LEU A 251 0.63 1.47 1.66
C LEU A 251 -0.11 2.10 2.85
N SER A 252 -1.42 2.31 2.70
CA SER A 252 -2.25 2.83 3.79
C SER A 252 -2.67 1.72 4.77
N GLY A 253 -2.87 0.50 4.28
CA GLY A 253 -3.30 -0.66 5.07
C GLY A 253 -2.21 -1.31 5.92
N ALA A 254 -0.94 -1.05 5.61
CA ALA A 254 0.19 -1.67 6.31
C ALA A 254 0.37 -1.15 7.76
N VAL A 255 -0.15 0.03 8.09
CA VAL A 255 0.06 0.73 9.37
C VAL A 255 -0.19 -0.18 10.59
N LEU A 256 -1.38 -0.76 10.70
CA LEU A 256 -1.75 -1.63 11.82
C LEU A 256 -0.90 -2.91 11.85
N THR A 257 -0.61 -3.47 10.69
CA THR A 257 0.21 -4.68 10.58
C THR A 257 1.65 -4.40 11.01
N GLU A 258 2.23 -3.26 10.61
CA GLU A 258 3.56 -2.83 11.05
C GLU A 258 3.62 -2.61 12.57
N GLN A 259 2.56 -2.07 13.17
CA GLN A 259 2.48 -1.91 14.63
C GLN A 259 2.44 -3.26 15.36
N ILE A 260 1.60 -4.18 14.92
CA ILE A 260 1.41 -5.50 15.55
C ILE A 260 2.70 -6.33 15.49
N PHE A 261 3.34 -6.37 14.34
CA PHE A 261 4.57 -7.13 14.13
C PHE A 261 5.85 -6.33 14.47
N THR A 262 5.71 -5.11 14.98
CA THR A 262 6.81 -4.21 15.36
C THR A 262 7.81 -4.01 14.20
N ILE A 263 7.30 -3.87 12.98
CA ILE A 263 8.09 -3.65 11.78
C ILE A 263 8.38 -2.15 11.65
N PRO A 264 9.64 -1.73 11.49
CA PRO A 264 10.02 -0.32 11.39
C PRO A 264 9.69 0.27 10.03
N GLY A 265 8.43 0.18 9.60
CA GLY A 265 7.96 0.65 8.32
C GLY A 265 7.49 2.10 8.32
N PHE A 266 7.03 2.51 7.17
CA PHE A 266 6.56 3.87 6.89
C PHE A 266 5.23 4.19 7.57
N GLY A 267 4.33 3.19 7.67
CA GLY A 267 3.07 3.33 8.40
C GLY A 267 3.26 3.46 9.91
N LYS A 268 4.23 2.73 10.47
CA LYS A 268 4.61 2.88 11.88
C LYS A 268 5.19 4.27 12.14
N LEU A 269 6.03 4.78 11.25
CA LEU A 269 6.63 6.10 11.36
C LEU A 269 5.57 7.20 11.49
N ILE A 270 4.48 7.16 10.70
CA ILE A 270 3.42 8.18 10.79
C ILE A 270 2.67 8.09 12.12
N VAL A 271 2.34 6.89 12.59
CA VAL A 271 1.64 6.71 13.88
C VAL A 271 2.48 7.26 15.03
N ASP A 272 3.76 6.88 15.07
CA ASP A 272 4.69 7.35 16.07
C ASP A 272 4.85 8.88 16.03
N ALA A 273 4.89 9.47 14.82
CA ALA A 273 4.97 10.93 14.64
C ALA A 273 3.72 11.66 15.13
N VAL A 274 2.52 11.12 14.83
CA VAL A 274 1.24 11.72 15.30
C VAL A 274 1.15 11.70 16.81
N PHE A 275 1.42 10.56 17.46
CA PHE A 275 1.37 10.46 18.92
C PHE A 275 2.41 11.35 19.61
N ASN A 276 3.56 11.55 18.97
CA ASN A 276 4.63 12.39 19.50
C ASN A 276 4.56 13.85 19.03
N ARG A 277 3.53 14.22 18.26
CA ARG A 277 3.33 15.57 17.70
C ARG A 277 4.54 16.06 16.86
N ASP A 278 5.22 15.15 16.18
CA ASP A 278 6.32 15.49 15.28
C ASP A 278 5.77 15.95 13.92
N TYR A 279 5.42 17.23 13.85
CA TYR A 279 4.71 17.80 12.71
C TYR A 279 5.48 17.70 11.39
N ALA A 280 6.80 17.88 11.42
CA ALA A 280 7.61 17.77 10.21
C ALA A 280 7.56 16.36 9.63
N VAL A 281 7.65 15.34 10.50
CA VAL A 281 7.52 13.94 10.06
C VAL A 281 6.12 13.66 9.54
N VAL A 282 5.06 14.10 10.24
CA VAL A 282 3.67 13.91 9.78
C VAL A 282 3.47 14.52 8.40
N GLN A 283 3.87 15.78 8.18
CA GLN A 283 3.74 16.44 6.88
C GLN A 283 4.50 15.70 5.78
N GLY A 284 5.78 15.39 6.03
CA GLY A 284 6.62 14.71 5.04
C GLY A 284 6.10 13.32 4.70
N VAL A 285 5.71 12.53 5.71
CA VAL A 285 5.19 11.17 5.51
C VAL A 285 3.87 11.19 4.75
N VAL A 286 2.91 12.04 5.12
CA VAL A 286 1.61 12.11 4.43
C VAL A 286 1.78 12.56 2.98
N LEU A 287 2.66 13.56 2.73
CA LEU A 287 2.95 14.02 1.36
C LEU A 287 3.60 12.92 0.51
N VAL A 288 4.57 12.19 1.07
CA VAL A 288 5.22 11.07 0.39
C VAL A 288 4.24 9.92 0.17
N THR A 289 3.35 9.62 1.14
CA THR A 289 2.29 8.61 0.96
C THR A 289 1.39 8.97 -0.23
N ALA A 290 0.90 10.21 -0.27
CA ALA A 290 0.05 10.68 -1.35
C ALA A 290 0.77 10.62 -2.71
N THR A 291 2.02 11.07 -2.75
CA THR A 291 2.84 11.01 -3.98
C THR A 291 3.07 9.58 -4.43
N THR A 292 3.45 8.68 -3.51
CA THR A 292 3.67 7.26 -3.82
C THR A 292 2.39 6.59 -4.30
N TYR A 293 1.26 6.86 -3.65
CA TYR A 293 -0.05 6.36 -4.09
C TYR A 293 -0.41 6.81 -5.50
N ILE A 294 -0.20 8.08 -5.81
CA ILE A 294 -0.45 8.64 -7.16
C ILE A 294 0.47 8.00 -8.20
N VAL A 295 1.76 7.82 -7.88
CA VAL A 295 2.74 7.17 -8.78
C VAL A 295 2.34 5.71 -9.03
N LEU A 296 1.97 4.97 -7.98
CA LEU A 296 1.53 3.58 -8.11
C LEU A 296 0.25 3.46 -8.96
N ASN A 297 -0.72 4.35 -8.77
CA ASN A 297 -1.92 4.38 -9.60
C ASN A 297 -1.59 4.71 -11.07
N LEU A 298 -0.66 5.64 -11.31
CA LEU A 298 -0.20 5.93 -12.67
C LEU A 298 0.48 4.72 -13.31
N LEU A 299 1.31 4.00 -12.55
CA LEU A 299 1.93 2.75 -13.01
C LEU A 299 0.88 1.66 -13.30
N ALA A 300 -0.15 1.55 -12.46
CA ALA A 300 -1.28 0.66 -12.69
C ALA A 300 -2.05 1.01 -13.97
N ASP A 301 -2.32 2.29 -14.21
CA ASP A 301 -2.95 2.77 -15.44
C ASP A 301 -2.09 2.46 -16.68
N VAL A 302 -0.78 2.66 -16.61
CA VAL A 302 0.16 2.28 -17.69
C VAL A 302 0.14 0.78 -17.93
N ALA A 303 0.23 -0.03 -16.87
CA ALA A 303 0.16 -1.48 -16.97
C ALA A 303 -1.17 -1.93 -17.62
N TYR A 304 -2.28 -1.29 -17.25
CA TYR A 304 -3.59 -1.56 -17.85
C TYR A 304 -3.62 -1.30 -19.36
N VAL A 305 -3.09 -0.15 -19.80
CA VAL A 305 -3.02 0.18 -21.24
C VAL A 305 -2.07 -0.77 -22.00
N LEU A 306 -1.00 -1.26 -21.35
CA LEU A 306 -0.09 -2.23 -21.95
C LEU A 306 -0.75 -3.60 -22.14
N VAL A 307 -1.53 -4.05 -21.15
CA VAL A 307 -2.22 -5.36 -21.17
C VAL A 307 -3.45 -5.33 -22.08
N ASN A 308 -4.12 -4.18 -22.22
CA ASN A 308 -5.34 -4.04 -23.05
C ASN A 308 -5.10 -3.15 -24.27
N PRO A 309 -4.70 -3.73 -25.45
CA PRO A 309 -4.40 -2.96 -26.66
C PRO A 309 -5.57 -2.14 -27.22
N ARG A 310 -6.81 -2.49 -26.85
CA ARG A 310 -8.02 -1.78 -27.33
C ARG A 310 -8.13 -0.36 -26.76
N LEU A 311 -7.38 -0.04 -25.73
CA LEU A 311 -7.35 1.30 -25.10
C LEU A 311 -6.21 2.18 -25.64
N ARG A 312 -5.44 1.67 -26.60
CA ARG A 312 -4.35 2.43 -27.24
C ARG A 312 -4.85 3.37 -28.35
N ALA A 313 -6.12 3.25 -28.73
CA ALA A 313 -6.78 4.08 -29.74
C ALA A 313 -7.14 5.47 -29.20
#